data_e92e0c130e2c1f008f045b4611e58234
#
_entry.id   e92e0c130e2c1f008f045b4611e58234
#
_cell.length_a   1.000
_cell.length_b   1.000
_cell.length_c   1.000
_cell.angle_alpha   90.00
_cell.angle_beta   90.00
_cell.angle_gamma   90.00
#
_symmetry.space_group_name_H-M   'P 1'
#
loop_
_entity.id
_entity.type
_entity.pdbx_description
1 polymer ?
#
loop_
_entity_poly.entity_id
_entity_poly.type
_entity_poly.pdbx_seq_one_letter_code
_entity_poly.pdbx_strand_id
1 'polypeptide(L)'
;ESKYTFEQKILPLLLDDDSHYRLYGIFLLNQLNGKEILMTEDIWAVLENMNDYEKLYLTYLVQGLHLNKLDFIHRGLKKIYDVEELSFDTELFVSWIDKGEALIAEGVNFKELNRYIAAHVYLYYRYYKKHITKKKIIEIFNTTRYKLDNAIDKLLSI
;
A
#
# COMPACT_ATOMS: atom_id res chain seq x y z
N GLU A 1 -18.09 16.83 2.32
CA GLU A 1 -16.63 16.69 2.41
C GLU A 1 -16.17 15.28 2.06
N SER A 2 -16.83 14.25 2.60
CA SER A 2 -16.55 12.86 2.24
C SER A 2 -16.77 12.59 0.74
N LYS A 3 -17.82 13.17 0.19
CA LYS A 3 -18.12 13.06 -1.25
C LYS A 3 -17.06 13.72 -2.10
N TYR A 4 -16.57 14.90 -1.69
CA TYR A 4 -15.49 15.61 -2.39
C TYR A 4 -14.22 14.77 -2.39
N THR A 5 -13.83 14.25 -1.25
CA THR A 5 -12.64 13.40 -1.10
C THR A 5 -12.74 12.16 -2.00
N PHE A 6 -13.91 11.53 -2.00
CA PHE A 6 -14.13 10.36 -2.86
C PHE A 6 -13.97 10.71 -4.33
N GLU A 7 -14.65 11.77 -4.81
CA GLU A 7 -14.61 12.15 -6.22
C GLU A 7 -13.23 12.59 -6.68
N GLN A 8 -12.48 13.30 -5.83
CA GLN A 8 -11.20 13.88 -6.20
C GLN A 8 -10.01 12.95 -5.98
N LYS A 9 -10.06 12.09 -4.98
CA LYS A 9 -8.91 11.28 -4.57
C LYS A 9 -9.09 9.79 -4.78
N ILE A 10 -10.28 9.28 -4.57
CA ILE A 10 -10.53 7.83 -4.59
C ILE A 10 -11.07 7.36 -5.92
N LEU A 11 -12.10 7.99 -6.43
CA LEU A 11 -12.75 7.57 -7.67
C LEU A 11 -11.78 7.48 -8.86
N PRO A 12 -10.88 8.45 -9.09
CA PRO A 12 -9.92 8.33 -10.18
C PRO A 12 -9.03 7.09 -10.07
N LEU A 13 -8.68 6.67 -8.85
CA LEU A 13 -7.90 5.46 -8.61
C LEU A 13 -8.71 4.21 -8.92
N LEU A 14 -9.96 4.18 -8.48
CA LEU A 14 -10.85 3.03 -8.73
C LEU A 14 -11.17 2.84 -10.21
N LEU A 15 -11.06 3.90 -11.01
CA LEU A 15 -11.29 3.87 -12.45
C LEU A 15 -10.00 3.70 -13.27
N ASP A 16 -8.85 3.61 -12.63
CA ASP A 16 -7.58 3.43 -13.31
C ASP A 16 -7.50 2.07 -14.00
N ASP A 17 -6.81 2.01 -15.12
CA ASP A 17 -6.63 0.77 -15.89
C ASP A 17 -5.71 -0.23 -15.17
N ASP A 18 -4.84 0.25 -14.30
CA ASP A 18 -3.89 -0.58 -13.55
C ASP A 18 -4.51 -1.06 -12.25
N SER A 19 -4.51 -2.37 -12.03
CA SER A 19 -5.04 -3.00 -10.81
C SER A 19 -4.36 -2.49 -9.55
N HIS A 20 -3.06 -2.19 -9.58
CA HIS A 20 -2.36 -1.69 -8.40
C HIS A 20 -2.88 -0.32 -7.96
N TYR A 21 -3.24 0.54 -8.91
CA TYR A 21 -3.88 1.83 -8.58
C TYR A 21 -5.28 1.62 -8.01
N ARG A 22 -6.04 0.68 -8.57
CA ARG A 22 -7.38 0.35 -8.02
C ARG A 22 -7.28 -0.21 -6.60
N LEU A 23 -6.31 -1.08 -6.33
CA LEU A 23 -6.08 -1.61 -4.97
C LEU A 23 -5.74 -0.49 -3.99
N TYR A 24 -4.93 0.47 -4.41
CA TYR A 24 -4.65 1.64 -3.58
C TYR A 24 -5.92 2.47 -3.34
N GLY A 25 -6.75 2.63 -4.36
CA GLY A 25 -8.04 3.29 -4.22
C GLY A 25 -8.93 2.62 -3.18
N ILE A 26 -8.98 1.29 -3.19
CA ILE A 26 -9.74 0.50 -2.20
C ILE A 26 -9.17 0.71 -0.78
N PHE A 27 -7.84 0.74 -0.66
CA PHE A 27 -7.19 1.04 0.62
C PHE A 27 -7.61 2.42 1.15
N LEU A 28 -7.56 3.45 0.31
CA LEU A 28 -7.96 4.80 0.68
C LEU A 28 -9.44 4.89 1.03
N LEU A 29 -10.28 4.16 0.31
CA LEU A 29 -11.70 4.08 0.60
C LEU A 29 -11.92 3.64 2.05
N ASN A 30 -11.18 2.64 2.49
CA ASN A 30 -11.25 2.16 3.87
C ASN A 30 -10.68 3.17 4.88
N GLN A 31 -9.57 3.85 4.54
CA GLN A 31 -8.92 4.82 5.44
C GLN A 31 -9.73 6.10 5.62
N LEU A 32 -10.50 6.52 4.61
CA LEU A 32 -11.19 7.81 4.57
C LEU A 32 -12.71 7.67 4.82
N ASN A 33 -13.11 6.81 5.74
CA ASN A 33 -14.51 6.56 6.12
C ASN A 33 -15.37 5.97 4.99
N GLY A 34 -14.79 5.08 4.22
CA GLY A 34 -15.43 4.49 3.06
C GLY A 34 -16.70 3.71 3.33
N LYS A 35 -17.02 3.35 4.59
CA LYS A 35 -18.23 2.60 4.92
C LYS A 35 -19.51 3.35 4.52
N GLU A 36 -19.56 4.65 4.76
CA GLU A 36 -20.72 5.47 4.38
C GLU A 36 -20.80 5.62 2.87
N ILE A 37 -19.66 5.77 2.22
CA ILE A 37 -19.57 5.91 0.77
C ILE A 37 -19.93 4.60 0.08
N LEU A 38 -19.55 3.45 0.66
CA LEU A 38 -19.89 2.12 0.15
C LEU A 38 -21.39 1.84 0.12
N MET A 39 -22.19 2.66 0.78
CA MET A 39 -23.64 2.51 0.80
C MET A 39 -24.35 3.29 -0.30
N THR A 40 -23.62 4.00 -1.16
CA THR A 40 -24.20 4.74 -2.28
C THR A 40 -24.25 3.88 -3.54
N GLU A 41 -25.28 4.06 -4.38
CA GLU A 41 -25.45 3.28 -5.62
C GLU A 41 -24.28 3.43 -6.57
N ASP A 42 -23.72 4.63 -6.70
CA ASP A 42 -22.63 4.92 -7.64
C ASP A 42 -21.39 4.08 -7.33
N ILE A 43 -21.12 3.87 -6.07
CA ILE A 43 -19.98 3.06 -5.63
C ILE A 43 -20.16 1.60 -5.99
N TRP A 44 -21.35 1.05 -5.78
CA TRP A 44 -21.59 -0.35 -6.12
C TRP A 44 -21.35 -0.61 -7.61
N ALA A 45 -21.76 0.33 -8.48
CA ALA A 45 -21.49 0.21 -9.91
C ALA A 45 -19.98 0.17 -10.22
N VAL A 46 -19.17 0.97 -9.52
CA VAL A 46 -17.71 0.95 -9.67
C VAL A 46 -17.14 -0.38 -9.16
N LEU A 47 -17.61 -0.85 -8.00
CA LEU A 47 -17.12 -2.08 -7.39
C LEU A 47 -17.45 -3.33 -8.21
N GLU A 48 -18.57 -3.34 -8.92
CA GLU A 48 -18.96 -4.45 -9.79
C GLU A 48 -17.94 -4.69 -10.92
N ASN A 49 -17.19 -3.68 -11.32
CA ASN A 49 -16.18 -3.80 -12.36
C ASN A 49 -14.81 -4.26 -11.83
N MET A 50 -14.69 -4.53 -10.55
CA MET A 50 -13.44 -5.00 -9.96
C MET A 50 -13.18 -6.46 -10.33
N ASN A 51 -11.90 -6.81 -10.46
CA ASN A 51 -11.51 -8.21 -10.62
C ASN A 51 -11.63 -8.97 -9.29
N ASP A 52 -11.46 -10.29 -9.34
CA ASP A 52 -11.62 -11.15 -8.17
C ASP A 52 -10.66 -10.81 -7.04
N TYR A 53 -9.42 -10.45 -7.36
CA TYR A 53 -8.42 -10.07 -6.37
C TYR A 53 -8.80 -8.78 -5.65
N GLU A 54 -9.29 -7.78 -6.38
CA GLU A 54 -9.76 -6.51 -5.81
C GLU A 54 -10.98 -6.73 -4.91
N LYS A 55 -11.92 -7.58 -5.34
CA LYS A 55 -13.09 -7.95 -4.52
C LYS A 55 -12.65 -8.66 -3.23
N LEU A 56 -11.65 -9.53 -3.34
CA LEU A 56 -11.10 -10.22 -2.17
C LEU A 56 -10.47 -9.24 -1.20
N TYR A 57 -9.73 -8.26 -1.70
CA TYR A 57 -9.13 -7.22 -0.85
C TYR A 57 -10.21 -6.38 -0.16
N LEU A 58 -11.23 -5.97 -0.89
CA LEU A 58 -12.35 -5.24 -0.30
C LEU A 58 -13.03 -6.05 0.79
N THR A 59 -13.29 -7.33 0.55
CA THR A 59 -13.86 -8.23 1.54
C THR A 59 -12.97 -8.36 2.77
N TYR A 60 -11.66 -8.48 2.56
CA TYR A 60 -10.67 -8.49 3.63
C TYR A 60 -10.80 -7.25 4.52
N LEU A 61 -10.87 -6.06 3.90
CA LEU A 61 -10.96 -4.80 4.64
C LEU A 61 -12.28 -4.66 5.41
N VAL A 62 -13.38 -5.10 4.80
CA VAL A 62 -14.72 -4.93 5.40
C VAL A 62 -15.00 -5.98 6.47
N GLN A 63 -14.60 -7.22 6.25
CA GLN A 63 -14.93 -8.36 7.12
C GLN A 63 -13.79 -8.77 8.08
N GLY A 64 -12.64 -8.13 7.98
CA GLY A 64 -11.50 -8.46 8.85
C GLY A 64 -10.93 -9.85 8.62
N LEU A 65 -10.96 -10.33 7.40
CA LEU A 65 -10.36 -11.63 7.06
C LEU A 65 -8.84 -11.56 7.21
N HIS A 66 -8.23 -12.65 7.69
CA HIS A 66 -6.78 -12.75 7.86
C HIS A 66 -6.20 -13.68 6.79
N LEU A 67 -5.78 -13.09 5.68
CA LEU A 67 -5.10 -13.79 4.60
C LEU A 67 -3.65 -13.29 4.55
N ASN A 68 -2.69 -14.17 4.79
CA ASN A 68 -1.27 -13.80 4.95
C ASN A 68 -0.74 -12.86 3.87
N LYS A 69 -1.09 -13.13 2.61
CA LYS A 69 -0.66 -12.29 1.49
C LYS A 69 -1.23 -10.88 1.59
N LEU A 70 -2.53 -10.78 1.81
CA LEU A 70 -3.21 -9.48 1.93
C LEU A 70 -2.79 -8.74 3.19
N ASP A 71 -2.58 -9.46 4.30
CA ASP A 71 -2.06 -8.87 5.54
C ASP A 71 -0.70 -8.21 5.31
N PHE A 72 0.21 -8.89 4.64
CA PHE A 72 1.54 -8.36 4.37
C PHE A 72 1.47 -7.05 3.60
N ILE A 73 0.72 -7.06 2.48
CA ILE A 73 0.57 -5.88 1.62
C ILE A 73 -0.17 -4.76 2.36
N HIS A 74 -1.29 -5.08 3.00
CA HIS A 74 -2.12 -4.09 3.69
C HIS A 74 -1.39 -3.42 4.85
N ARG A 75 -0.70 -4.19 5.68
CA ARG A 75 0.05 -3.61 6.80
C ARG A 75 1.21 -2.76 6.33
N GLY A 76 1.79 -3.10 5.19
CA GLY A 76 2.80 -2.25 4.56
C GLY A 76 2.22 -0.91 4.13
N LEU A 77 1.09 -0.92 3.45
CA LEU A 77 0.37 0.30 3.08
C LEU A 77 0.05 1.15 4.31
N LYS A 78 -0.43 0.51 5.37
CA LYS A 78 -0.79 1.19 6.61
C LYS A 78 0.43 1.83 7.27
N LYS A 79 1.56 1.14 7.30
CA LYS A 79 2.80 1.68 7.88
C LYS A 79 3.30 2.90 7.11
N ILE A 80 3.20 2.90 5.78
CA ILE A 80 3.56 4.07 4.97
C ILE A 80 2.55 5.20 5.23
N TYR A 81 1.27 4.87 5.24
CA TYR A 81 0.19 5.85 5.44
C TYR A 81 0.30 6.58 6.78
N ASP A 82 0.72 5.87 7.83
CA ASP A 82 0.85 6.44 9.17
C ASP A 82 2.05 7.39 9.30
N VAL A 83 2.95 7.42 8.32
CA VAL A 83 4.04 8.39 8.26
C VAL A 83 3.55 9.62 7.50
N GLU A 84 3.32 10.70 8.21
CA GLU A 84 2.67 11.91 7.66
C GLU A 84 3.35 12.43 6.39
N GLU A 85 4.69 12.47 6.38
CA GLU A 85 5.46 12.99 5.25
C GLU A 85 5.31 12.14 3.97
N LEU A 86 4.87 10.89 4.10
CA LEU A 86 4.77 9.93 2.99
C LEU A 86 3.35 9.76 2.47
N SER A 87 2.35 10.21 3.22
CA SER A 87 0.94 9.85 3.01
C SER A 87 0.32 10.36 1.71
N PHE A 88 0.95 11.32 1.03
CA PHE A 88 0.42 11.92 -0.19
C PHE A 88 1.12 11.45 -1.46
N ASP A 89 1.99 10.46 -1.37
CA ASP A 89 2.78 10.00 -2.51
C ASP A 89 2.16 8.73 -3.11
N THR A 90 1.21 8.91 -4.03
CA THR A 90 0.49 7.80 -4.68
C THR A 90 1.43 6.74 -5.25
N GLU A 91 2.49 7.15 -5.95
CA GLU A 91 3.41 6.22 -6.59
C GLU A 91 4.15 5.35 -5.57
N LEU A 92 4.45 5.90 -4.41
CA LEU A 92 5.08 5.14 -3.32
C LEU A 92 4.19 3.99 -2.87
N PHE A 93 2.89 4.26 -2.69
CA PHE A 93 1.93 3.24 -2.27
C PHE A 93 1.73 2.18 -3.34
N VAL A 94 1.51 2.60 -4.58
CA VAL A 94 1.28 1.69 -5.70
C VAL A 94 2.51 0.79 -5.93
N SER A 95 3.70 1.36 -5.88
CA SER A 95 4.93 0.58 -6.04
C SER A 95 5.14 -0.39 -4.87
N TRP A 96 4.69 -0.05 -3.67
CA TRP A 96 4.71 -1.01 -2.56
C TRP A 96 3.81 -2.22 -2.82
N ILE A 97 2.62 -2.01 -3.36
CA ILE A 97 1.72 -3.13 -3.69
C ILE A 97 2.43 -4.10 -4.64
N ASP A 98 3.05 -3.58 -5.68
CA ASP A 98 3.81 -4.38 -6.64
C ASP A 98 4.98 -5.14 -5.97
N LYS A 99 5.79 -4.43 -5.21
CA LYS A 99 6.94 -5.05 -4.51
C LYS A 99 6.51 -6.02 -3.43
N GLY A 100 5.43 -5.72 -2.72
CA GLY A 100 4.88 -6.62 -1.71
C GLY A 100 4.44 -7.94 -2.31
N GLU A 101 3.79 -7.91 -3.45
CA GLU A 101 3.42 -9.12 -4.18
C GLU A 101 4.65 -9.94 -4.59
N ALA A 102 5.68 -9.28 -5.10
CA ALA A 102 6.93 -9.94 -5.50
C ALA A 102 7.65 -10.57 -4.29
N LEU A 103 7.68 -9.88 -3.15
CA LEU A 103 8.31 -10.39 -1.92
C LEU A 103 7.59 -11.65 -1.41
N ILE A 104 6.27 -11.64 -1.45
CA ILE A 104 5.49 -12.82 -1.04
C ILE A 104 5.77 -13.99 -1.97
N ALA A 105 5.85 -13.76 -3.27
CA ALA A 105 6.21 -14.78 -4.26
C ALA A 105 7.58 -15.37 -3.99
N GLU A 106 8.50 -14.59 -3.38
CA GLU A 106 9.83 -15.04 -2.98
C GLU A 106 9.86 -15.71 -1.60
N GLY A 107 8.70 -15.86 -0.95
CA GLY A 107 8.64 -16.52 0.35
C GLY A 107 8.96 -15.66 1.55
N VAL A 108 9.00 -14.35 1.39
CA VAL A 108 9.24 -13.42 2.51
C VAL A 108 8.04 -13.49 3.46
N ASN A 109 8.32 -13.61 4.76
CA ASN A 109 7.27 -13.73 5.76
C ASN A 109 6.97 -12.40 6.45
N PHE A 110 5.89 -12.42 7.19
CA PHE A 110 5.34 -11.25 7.88
C PHE A 110 6.29 -10.61 8.88
N LYS A 111 7.14 -11.39 9.54
CA LYS A 111 8.08 -10.88 10.54
C LYS A 111 9.11 -9.93 9.95
N GLU A 112 9.33 -10.00 8.64
CA GLU A 112 10.33 -9.19 7.94
C GLU A 112 9.75 -7.91 7.36
N LEU A 113 8.47 -7.62 7.60
CA LEU A 113 7.77 -6.50 6.97
C LEU A 113 8.47 -5.16 7.18
N ASN A 114 8.86 -4.84 8.42
CA ASN A 114 9.44 -3.52 8.71
C ASN A 114 10.70 -3.23 7.90
N ARG A 115 11.59 -4.24 7.74
CA ARG A 115 12.81 -4.05 6.96
C ARG A 115 12.51 -3.81 5.48
N TYR A 116 11.50 -4.49 4.95
CA TYR A 116 11.16 -4.35 3.54
C TYR A 116 10.42 -3.06 3.23
N ILE A 117 9.56 -2.59 4.12
CA ILE A 117 8.96 -1.26 4.01
C ILE A 117 10.05 -0.19 4.03
N ALA A 118 10.97 -0.29 4.99
CA ALA A 118 12.08 0.66 5.10
C ALA A 118 12.93 0.69 3.82
N ALA A 119 13.28 -0.51 3.31
CA ALA A 119 14.06 -0.63 2.09
C ALA A 119 13.32 -0.06 0.88
N HIS A 120 12.03 -0.35 0.76
CA HIS A 120 11.21 0.14 -0.34
C HIS A 120 11.14 1.68 -0.35
N VAL A 121 10.87 2.30 0.79
CA VAL A 121 10.81 3.75 0.89
C VAL A 121 12.18 4.37 0.58
N TYR A 122 13.26 3.78 1.09
CA TYR A 122 14.61 4.27 0.83
C TYR A 122 14.95 4.23 -0.67
N LEU A 123 14.67 3.10 -1.34
CA LEU A 123 14.94 2.94 -2.77
C LEU A 123 14.07 3.85 -3.62
N TYR A 124 12.81 4.02 -3.24
CA TYR A 124 11.88 4.92 -3.93
C TYR A 124 12.42 6.36 -3.88
N TYR A 125 12.84 6.81 -2.70
CA TYR A 125 13.39 8.15 -2.54
C TYR A 125 14.66 8.34 -3.36
N ARG A 126 15.53 7.36 -3.38
CA ARG A 126 16.75 7.42 -4.21
C ARG A 126 16.43 7.49 -5.69
N TYR A 127 15.48 6.68 -6.14
CA TYR A 127 15.06 6.66 -7.55
C TYR A 127 14.56 8.04 -8.01
N TYR A 128 13.75 8.68 -7.20
CA TYR A 128 13.22 10.02 -7.51
C TYR A 128 14.13 11.15 -7.05
N LYS A 129 15.35 10.85 -6.63
CA LYS A 129 16.35 11.83 -6.17
C LYS A 129 15.85 12.70 -5.01
N LYS A 130 14.97 12.15 -4.18
CA LYS A 130 14.53 12.79 -2.95
C LYS A 130 15.54 12.47 -1.84
N HIS A 131 15.76 13.44 -0.94
CA HIS A 131 16.74 13.23 0.12
C HIS A 131 16.15 12.57 1.34
N ILE A 132 16.68 11.39 1.70
CA ILE A 132 16.40 10.73 2.96
C ILE A 132 17.61 9.88 3.35
N THR A 133 17.96 9.88 4.63
CA THR A 133 19.09 9.09 5.12
C THR A 133 18.63 7.71 5.60
N LYS A 134 19.53 6.74 5.55
CA LYS A 134 19.25 5.42 6.13
C LYS A 134 18.94 5.52 7.62
N LYS A 135 19.63 6.41 8.34
CA LYS A 135 19.38 6.65 9.77
C LYS A 135 17.93 7.06 10.02
N LYS A 136 17.40 7.97 9.21
CA LYS A 136 16.01 8.44 9.33
C LYS A 136 15.03 7.30 9.03
N ILE A 137 15.27 6.54 7.98
CA ILE A 137 14.44 5.39 7.60
C ILE A 137 14.41 4.34 8.72
N ILE A 138 15.55 4.04 9.30
CA ILE A 138 15.67 3.08 10.40
C ILE A 138 14.82 3.52 11.60
N GLU A 139 14.86 4.81 11.93
CA GLU A 139 14.06 5.38 13.02
C GLU A 139 12.56 5.30 12.73
N ILE A 140 12.14 5.68 11.52
CA ILE A 140 10.72 5.70 11.14
C ILE A 140 10.10 4.31 11.22
N PHE A 141 10.79 3.30 10.67
CA PHE A 141 10.23 1.95 10.52
C PHE A 141 10.73 0.94 11.56
N ASN A 142 11.45 1.42 12.57
CA ASN A 142 11.92 0.60 13.69
C ASN A 142 12.63 -0.67 13.23
N THR A 143 13.69 -0.50 12.46
CA THR A 143 14.55 -1.59 11.98
C THR A 143 16.01 -1.32 12.35
N THR A 144 16.95 -2.07 11.78
CA THR A 144 18.38 -1.88 12.01
C THR A 144 19.10 -1.67 10.69
N ARG A 145 20.33 -1.13 10.74
CA ARG A 145 21.12 -0.93 9.54
C ARG A 145 21.36 -2.25 8.80
N TYR A 146 21.69 -3.30 9.53
CA TYR A 146 21.93 -4.62 8.97
C TYR A 146 20.70 -5.17 8.25
N LYS A 147 19.54 -5.10 8.89
CA LYS A 147 18.27 -5.56 8.31
C LYS A 147 17.88 -4.75 7.08
N LEU A 148 18.06 -3.43 7.16
CA LEU A 148 17.76 -2.54 6.05
C LEU A 148 18.64 -2.87 4.83
N ASP A 149 19.94 -2.98 5.03
CA ASP A 149 20.89 -3.27 3.93
C ASP A 149 20.59 -4.61 3.27
N ASN A 150 20.27 -5.65 4.05
CA ASN A 150 19.88 -6.96 3.51
C ASN A 150 18.57 -6.86 2.71
N ALA A 151 17.60 -6.11 3.20
CA ALA A 151 16.33 -5.93 2.50
C ALA A 151 16.50 -5.15 1.19
N ILE A 152 17.37 -4.15 1.18
CA ILE A 152 17.72 -3.40 -0.04
C ILE A 152 18.28 -4.36 -1.08
N ASP A 153 19.24 -5.19 -0.70
CA ASP A 153 19.87 -6.16 -1.61
C ASP A 153 18.83 -7.12 -2.19
N LYS A 154 17.91 -7.60 -1.36
CA LYS A 154 16.84 -8.50 -1.81
C LYS A 154 15.91 -7.80 -2.81
N LEU A 155 15.47 -6.58 -2.51
CA LEU A 155 14.59 -5.83 -3.42
C LEU A 155 15.25 -5.54 -4.77
N LEU A 156 16.55 -5.28 -4.77
CA LEU A 156 17.28 -5.04 -6.00
C LEU A 156 17.46 -6.32 -6.84
N SER A 157 17.31 -7.49 -6.24
CA SER A 157 17.51 -8.78 -6.92
C SER A 157 16.23 -9.36 -7.52
N ILE A 158 15.09 -8.80 -7.20
CA ILE A 158 13.79 -9.32 -7.69
C ILE A 158 13.15 -8.47 -8.77
#